data_2c1fa337689297353c462297bdfa0c48
#
_entry.id   2c1fa337689297353c462297bdfa0c48
#
_cell.length_a   1.000
_cell.length_b   1.000
_cell.length_c   1.000
_cell.angle_alpha   90.00
_cell.angle_beta   90.00
_cell.angle_gamma   90.00
#
_symmetry.space_group_name_H-M   'P 1'
#
loop_
_entity.id
_entity.type
_entity.pdbx_description
1 polymer ?
#
loop_
_entity_poly.entity_id
_entity_poly.type
_entity_poly.pdbx_seq_one_letter_code
_entity_poly.pdbx_strand_id
1 'polypeptide(L)'
;MTITIIGGTGPQGKGLAKRLALSGQNVIIGSRNKERAEEISDELNQLLPNEFKNIRGFDNQTAISKSTEFVILSVPWEGHNSTLETVKEDLNGKILIDIVVPLDSKDPKKVDMPQEGSATEVAQKIVGENVHVIGALHNVSAHILNNLECDINCDILVCGNNLDARIKVIDLIKKGLKTNAYNAGDILSARCIEAITPILIRINVSKAVPFTNAGIKIWSPSE
;
A
#
# COMPACT_ATOMS: atom_id res chain seq x y z
N MET A 1 6.89 10.30 -12.91
CA MET A 1 6.78 10.56 -11.47
C MET A 1 7.60 9.53 -10.72
N THR A 2 8.16 9.85 -9.55
CA THR A 2 8.92 8.89 -8.72
C THR A 2 8.12 8.58 -7.45
N ILE A 3 7.85 7.29 -7.22
CA ILE A 3 7.05 6.78 -6.09
C ILE A 3 7.97 5.93 -5.22
N THR A 4 7.94 6.17 -3.91
CA THR A 4 8.71 5.38 -2.95
C THR A 4 7.81 4.37 -2.24
N ILE A 5 8.31 3.15 -2.03
CA ILE A 5 7.64 2.10 -1.26
C ILE A 5 8.55 1.71 -0.11
N ILE A 6 8.23 2.17 1.09
CA ILE A 6 8.89 1.78 2.35
C ILE A 6 8.42 0.36 2.72
N GLY A 7 9.37 -0.52 3.06
CA GLY A 7 9.08 -1.95 3.21
C GLY A 7 8.84 -2.66 1.88
N GLY A 8 9.29 -2.07 0.75
CA GLY A 8 9.09 -2.58 -0.60
C GLY A 8 9.72 -3.94 -0.89
N THR A 9 10.53 -4.48 0.02
CA THR A 9 11.13 -5.82 -0.10
C THR A 9 10.16 -6.96 0.29
N GLY A 10 9.01 -6.65 0.89
CA GLY A 10 7.96 -7.61 1.23
C GLY A 10 7.06 -7.95 0.02
N PRO A 11 6.23 -9.02 0.12
CA PRO A 11 5.39 -9.47 -1.00
C PRO A 11 4.45 -8.39 -1.54
N GLN A 12 3.82 -7.60 -0.66
CA GLN A 12 2.93 -6.51 -1.05
C GLN A 12 3.69 -5.42 -1.81
N GLY A 13 4.83 -4.97 -1.25
CA GLY A 13 5.66 -3.94 -1.86
C GLY A 13 6.26 -4.37 -3.20
N LYS A 14 6.71 -5.62 -3.34
CA LYS A 14 7.22 -6.17 -4.61
C LYS A 14 6.15 -6.15 -5.71
N GLY A 15 4.92 -6.55 -5.38
CA GLY A 15 3.82 -6.55 -6.33
C GLY A 15 3.42 -5.14 -6.78
N LEU A 16 3.34 -4.19 -5.83
CA LEU A 16 3.09 -2.78 -6.14
C LEU A 16 4.20 -2.19 -7.00
N ALA A 17 5.47 -2.46 -6.67
CA ALA A 17 6.63 -1.96 -7.41
C ALA A 17 6.58 -2.38 -8.88
N LYS A 18 6.32 -3.65 -9.17
CA LYS A 18 6.21 -4.16 -10.55
C LYS A 18 5.09 -3.49 -11.32
N ARG A 19 3.89 -3.39 -10.74
CA ARG A 19 2.72 -2.81 -11.43
C ARG A 19 2.89 -1.32 -11.69
N LEU A 20 3.43 -0.57 -10.72
CA LEU A 20 3.72 0.84 -10.88
C LEU A 20 4.82 1.07 -11.93
N ALA A 21 5.86 0.24 -11.95
CA ALA A 21 6.89 0.30 -12.98
C ALA A 21 6.33 0.04 -14.38
N LEU A 22 5.47 -0.98 -14.55
CA LEU A 22 4.77 -1.29 -15.80
C LEU A 22 3.82 -0.18 -16.26
N SER A 23 3.36 0.69 -15.36
CA SER A 23 2.60 1.89 -15.70
C SER A 23 3.44 3.10 -16.08
N GLY A 24 4.78 2.92 -16.20
CA GLY A 24 5.73 3.97 -16.58
C GLY A 24 6.17 4.87 -15.43
N GLN A 25 5.93 4.49 -14.16
CA GLN A 25 6.42 5.23 -13.02
C GLN A 25 7.86 4.82 -12.67
N ASN A 26 8.68 5.77 -12.20
CA ASN A 26 9.91 5.43 -11.53
C ASN A 26 9.60 4.97 -10.10
N VAL A 27 10.10 3.81 -9.71
CA VAL A 27 9.79 3.23 -8.41
C VAL A 27 11.06 3.11 -7.58
N ILE A 28 10.96 3.49 -6.31
CA ILE A 28 12.04 3.32 -5.34
C ILE A 28 11.56 2.38 -4.24
N ILE A 29 12.34 1.34 -3.98
CA ILE A 29 12.15 0.45 -2.85
C ILE A 29 13.01 0.95 -1.70
N GLY A 30 12.37 1.29 -0.59
CA GLY A 30 13.00 1.59 0.69
C GLY A 30 13.05 0.37 1.59
N SER A 31 14.16 0.19 2.30
CA SER A 31 14.35 -0.85 3.30
C SER A 31 15.22 -0.33 4.45
N ARG A 32 15.16 -0.97 5.63
CA ARG A 32 16.12 -0.78 6.71
C ARG A 32 17.53 -1.28 6.35
N ASN A 33 17.59 -2.24 5.43
CA ASN A 33 18.84 -2.75 4.86
C ASN A 33 18.90 -2.34 3.39
N LYS A 34 19.86 -1.46 3.04
CA LYS A 34 20.05 -0.90 1.71
C LYS A 34 20.40 -1.98 0.69
N GLU A 35 21.32 -2.87 1.04
CA GLU A 35 21.81 -3.95 0.15
C GLU A 35 20.63 -4.86 -0.23
N ARG A 36 19.75 -5.15 0.73
CA ARG A 36 18.53 -5.93 0.46
C ARG A 36 17.56 -5.19 -0.47
N ALA A 37 17.44 -3.86 -0.37
CA ALA A 37 16.61 -3.09 -1.28
C ALA A 37 17.18 -3.09 -2.70
N GLU A 38 18.50 -2.94 -2.85
CA GLU A 38 19.20 -3.00 -4.14
C GLU A 38 19.04 -4.38 -4.80
N GLU A 39 19.31 -5.47 -4.06
CA GLU A 39 19.14 -6.85 -4.52
C GLU A 39 17.71 -7.10 -5.04
N ILE A 40 16.69 -6.71 -4.27
CA ILE A 40 15.28 -6.88 -4.65
C ILE A 40 14.93 -6.02 -5.87
N SER A 41 15.44 -4.79 -5.97
CA SER A 41 15.18 -3.95 -7.14
C SER A 41 15.74 -4.55 -8.42
N ASP A 42 16.91 -5.17 -8.35
CA ASP A 42 17.54 -5.86 -9.47
C ASP A 42 16.77 -7.13 -9.85
N GLU A 43 16.36 -7.95 -8.86
CA GLU A 43 15.48 -9.11 -9.10
C GLU A 43 14.18 -8.71 -9.83
N LEU A 44 13.52 -7.64 -9.38
CA LEU A 44 12.27 -7.19 -9.98
C LEU A 44 12.47 -6.64 -11.39
N ASN A 45 13.54 -5.88 -11.63
CA ASN A 45 13.88 -5.38 -12.95
C ASN A 45 14.16 -6.51 -13.96
N GLN A 46 14.71 -7.67 -13.52
CA GLN A 46 14.91 -8.83 -14.39
C GLN A 46 13.59 -9.44 -14.89
N LEU A 47 12.50 -9.28 -14.12
CA LEU A 47 11.17 -9.77 -14.47
C LEU A 47 10.37 -8.81 -15.37
N LEU A 48 10.89 -7.60 -15.62
CA LEU A 48 10.19 -6.58 -16.39
C LEU A 48 10.77 -6.43 -17.80
N PRO A 49 9.96 -6.03 -18.80
CA PRO A 49 10.46 -5.59 -20.11
C PRO A 49 11.47 -4.44 -19.96
N ASN A 50 12.42 -4.33 -20.89
CA ASN A 50 13.54 -3.40 -20.76
C ASN A 50 13.13 -1.94 -20.58
N GLU A 51 12.06 -1.50 -21.24
CA GLU A 51 11.51 -0.15 -21.15
C GLU A 51 10.92 0.20 -19.78
N PHE A 52 10.63 -0.81 -18.93
CA PHE A 52 10.06 -0.66 -17.59
C PHE A 52 11.01 -1.00 -16.45
N LYS A 53 12.30 -1.19 -16.72
CA LYS A 53 13.35 -1.45 -15.73
C LYS A 53 13.76 -0.18 -15.00
N ASN A 54 12.83 0.37 -14.22
CA ASN A 54 12.93 1.67 -13.54
C ASN A 54 12.73 1.57 -12.03
N ILE A 55 13.00 0.40 -11.44
CA ILE A 55 12.96 0.17 -9.99
C ILE A 55 14.37 0.31 -9.43
N ARG A 56 14.54 1.05 -8.32
CA ARG A 56 15.80 1.24 -7.61
C ARG A 56 15.65 0.97 -6.12
N GLY A 57 16.69 0.46 -5.48
CA GLY A 57 16.73 0.18 -4.04
C GLY A 57 17.56 1.22 -3.28
N PHE A 58 17.12 1.60 -2.06
CA PHE A 58 17.84 2.48 -1.14
C PHE A 58 17.45 2.14 0.32
N ASP A 59 18.19 2.72 1.30
CA ASP A 59 17.67 2.83 2.64
C ASP A 59 16.41 3.72 2.68
N ASN A 60 15.62 3.60 3.76
CA ASN A 60 14.32 4.27 3.83
C ASN A 60 14.40 5.80 3.68
N GLN A 61 15.35 6.46 4.35
CA GLN A 61 15.48 7.93 4.33
C GLN A 61 15.91 8.42 2.95
N THR A 62 16.93 7.79 2.37
CA THR A 62 17.36 8.08 1.00
C THR A 62 16.24 7.83 -0.01
N ALA A 63 15.48 6.75 0.17
CA ALA A 63 14.33 6.44 -0.69
C ALA A 63 13.28 7.56 -0.66
N ILE A 64 12.90 8.05 0.52
CA ILE A 64 11.91 9.13 0.67
C ILE A 64 12.40 10.43 0.06
N SER A 65 13.67 10.81 0.28
CA SER A 65 14.25 12.04 -0.26
C SER A 65 14.18 12.11 -1.80
N LYS A 66 14.19 10.95 -2.46
CA LYS A 66 14.09 10.83 -3.93
C LYS A 66 12.65 10.76 -4.44
N SER A 67 11.67 10.59 -3.58
CA SER A 67 10.24 10.59 -3.94
C SER A 67 9.80 11.98 -4.39
N THR A 68 8.99 12.06 -5.44
CA THR A 68 8.41 13.35 -5.86
C THR A 68 7.26 13.75 -4.95
N GLU A 69 6.29 12.89 -4.73
CA GLU A 69 5.06 13.21 -3.98
C GLU A 69 4.60 12.05 -3.10
N PHE A 70 4.56 10.82 -3.63
CA PHE A 70 3.93 9.69 -2.96
C PHE A 70 4.94 8.77 -2.27
N VAL A 71 4.67 8.43 -1.02
CA VAL A 71 5.38 7.41 -0.25
C VAL A 71 4.35 6.37 0.21
N ILE A 72 4.54 5.11 -0.18
CA ILE A 72 3.69 3.99 0.23
C ILE A 72 4.36 3.28 1.41
N LEU A 73 3.64 3.11 2.51
CA LEU A 73 4.11 2.34 3.66
C LEU A 73 3.58 0.90 3.57
N SER A 74 4.49 -0.04 3.32
CA SER A 74 4.19 -1.47 3.10
C SER A 74 5.01 -2.35 4.03
N VAL A 75 4.87 -2.13 5.34
CA VAL A 75 5.55 -2.90 6.38
C VAL A 75 4.55 -3.76 7.16
N PRO A 76 4.98 -4.85 7.84
CA PRO A 76 4.14 -5.53 8.81
C PRO A 76 3.68 -4.59 9.94
N TRP A 77 2.51 -4.87 10.55
CA TRP A 77 1.96 -4.06 11.64
C TRP A 77 2.93 -3.90 12.80
N GLU A 78 3.64 -4.94 13.18
CA GLU A 78 4.64 -4.89 14.25
C GLU A 78 5.78 -3.89 13.99
N GLY A 79 6.06 -3.59 12.72
CA GLY A 79 7.09 -2.63 12.29
C GLY A 79 6.56 -1.25 11.94
N HIS A 80 5.23 -1.05 11.92
CA HIS A 80 4.57 0.15 11.44
C HIS A 80 5.02 1.41 12.20
N ASN A 81 4.76 1.45 13.51
CA ASN A 81 5.04 2.63 14.33
C ASN A 81 6.55 2.95 14.38
N SER A 82 7.39 1.95 14.59
CA SER A 82 8.85 2.14 14.66
C SER A 82 9.43 2.62 13.34
N THR A 83 8.90 2.16 12.21
CA THR A 83 9.32 2.65 10.89
C THR A 83 8.93 4.12 10.71
N LEU A 84 7.67 4.48 11.01
CA LEU A 84 7.20 5.86 10.89
C LEU A 84 7.98 6.82 11.79
N GLU A 85 8.24 6.46 13.04
CA GLU A 85 9.06 7.29 13.97
C GLU A 85 10.46 7.56 13.40
N THR A 86 11.04 6.61 12.67
CA THR A 86 12.38 6.77 12.08
C THR A 86 12.39 7.73 10.89
N VAL A 87 11.27 7.83 10.13
CA VAL A 87 11.23 8.55 8.85
C VAL A 87 10.26 9.74 8.84
N LYS A 88 9.59 10.06 9.94
CA LYS A 88 8.53 11.08 9.97
C LYS A 88 8.97 12.46 9.48
N GLU A 89 10.19 12.87 9.81
CA GLU A 89 10.73 14.16 9.38
C GLU A 89 10.98 14.22 7.86
N ASP A 90 11.35 13.09 7.25
CA ASP A 90 11.61 12.97 5.82
C ASP A 90 10.30 13.01 5.00
N LEU A 91 9.15 12.73 5.64
CA LEU A 91 7.83 12.70 5.01
C LEU A 91 7.21 14.10 4.82
N ASN A 92 7.81 15.17 5.36
CA ASN A 92 7.27 16.51 5.24
C ASN A 92 6.98 16.89 3.77
N GLY A 93 5.76 17.36 3.51
CA GLY A 93 5.30 17.75 2.17
C GLY A 93 5.02 16.58 1.21
N LYS A 94 5.01 15.33 1.71
CA LYS A 94 4.62 14.14 0.96
C LYS A 94 3.20 13.71 1.28
N ILE A 95 2.65 12.87 0.42
CA ILE A 95 1.43 12.10 0.69
C ILE A 95 1.89 10.70 1.11
N LEU A 96 1.61 10.33 2.35
CA LEU A 96 1.85 8.99 2.85
C LEU A 96 0.63 8.11 2.56
N ILE A 97 0.81 7.08 1.74
CA ILE A 97 -0.22 6.06 1.49
C ILE A 97 0.03 4.90 2.45
N ASP A 98 -0.79 4.79 3.47
CA ASP A 98 -0.73 3.70 4.43
C ASP A 98 -1.57 2.52 3.94
N ILE A 99 -0.93 1.38 3.72
CA ILE A 99 -1.58 0.15 3.25
C ILE A 99 -1.60 -0.92 4.35
N VAL A 100 -1.15 -0.57 5.54
CA VAL A 100 -0.98 -1.50 6.65
C VAL A 100 -2.32 -1.84 7.28
N VAL A 101 -2.52 -3.12 7.57
CA VAL A 101 -3.67 -3.61 8.33
C VAL A 101 -3.16 -4.17 9.66
N PRO A 102 -3.73 -3.77 10.81
CA PRO A 102 -3.31 -4.24 12.11
C PRO A 102 -3.86 -5.67 12.36
N LEU A 103 -3.29 -6.65 11.67
CA LEU A 103 -3.65 -8.04 11.84
C LEU A 103 -2.97 -8.63 13.08
N ASP A 104 -3.70 -9.47 13.82
CA ASP A 104 -3.14 -10.23 14.92
C ASP A 104 -2.02 -11.16 14.40
N SER A 105 -0.86 -11.10 15.03
CA SER A 105 0.34 -11.83 14.59
C SER A 105 0.22 -13.35 14.68
N LYS A 106 -0.70 -13.85 15.52
CA LYS A 106 -0.95 -15.30 15.73
C LYS A 106 -2.11 -15.81 14.88
N ASP A 107 -3.09 -14.93 14.59
CA ASP A 107 -4.26 -15.28 13.80
C ASP A 107 -4.66 -14.13 12.84
N PRO A 108 -4.14 -14.09 11.62
CA PRO A 108 -4.41 -13.02 10.67
C PRO A 108 -5.88 -12.90 10.24
N LYS A 109 -6.75 -13.78 10.73
CA LYS A 109 -8.21 -13.67 10.59
C LYS A 109 -8.83 -12.74 11.63
N LYS A 110 -8.01 -12.07 12.43
CA LYS A 110 -8.41 -11.09 13.45
C LYS A 110 -7.64 -9.80 13.26
N VAL A 111 -8.24 -8.70 13.70
CA VAL A 111 -7.56 -7.42 13.82
C VAL A 111 -7.09 -7.23 15.25
N ASP A 112 -5.92 -6.63 15.41
CA ASP A 112 -5.38 -6.11 16.66
C ASP A 112 -5.48 -4.58 16.58
N MET A 113 -6.74 -4.07 16.67
CA MET A 113 -7.02 -2.65 16.49
C MET A 113 -6.34 -1.81 17.57
N PRO A 114 -5.56 -0.77 17.17
CA PRO A 114 -4.95 0.16 18.10
C PRO A 114 -6.02 1.03 18.80
N GLN A 115 -5.63 1.70 19.89
CA GLN A 115 -6.52 2.58 20.64
C GLN A 115 -7.03 3.76 19.82
N GLU A 116 -6.27 4.22 18.86
CA GLU A 116 -6.62 5.26 17.89
C GLU A 116 -7.79 4.84 16.98
N GLY A 117 -7.96 3.55 16.73
CA GLY A 117 -9.04 2.98 15.94
C GLY A 117 -8.62 2.32 14.63
N SER A 118 -7.46 2.70 14.04
CA SER A 118 -6.92 2.12 12.81
C SER A 118 -5.42 2.36 12.70
N ALA A 119 -4.71 1.59 11.88
CA ALA A 119 -3.29 1.83 11.57
C ALA A 119 -3.10 3.19 10.90
N THR A 120 -4.00 3.57 9.99
CA THR A 120 -3.98 4.87 9.30
C THR A 120 -4.10 6.05 10.27
N GLU A 121 -4.95 5.94 11.33
CA GLU A 121 -5.05 6.98 12.36
C GLU A 121 -3.78 7.06 13.21
N VAL A 122 -3.18 5.93 13.55
CA VAL A 122 -1.87 5.88 14.24
C VAL A 122 -0.79 6.54 13.38
N ALA A 123 -0.75 6.24 12.08
CA ALA A 123 0.19 6.87 11.16
C ALA A 123 0.05 8.40 11.17
N GLN A 124 -1.18 8.92 11.06
CA GLN A 124 -1.43 10.37 11.07
C GLN A 124 -0.98 11.01 12.40
N LYS A 125 -1.21 10.34 13.51
CA LYS A 125 -0.78 10.82 14.83
C LYS A 125 0.75 10.90 14.95
N ILE A 126 1.47 9.91 14.40
CA ILE A 126 2.93 9.84 14.45
C ILE A 126 3.59 10.91 13.56
N VAL A 127 3.10 11.05 12.31
CA VAL A 127 3.73 11.94 11.32
C VAL A 127 3.27 13.40 11.45
N GLY A 128 2.20 13.68 12.21
CA GLY A 128 1.68 15.02 12.43
C GLY A 128 0.89 15.60 11.25
N GLU A 129 0.49 16.86 11.35
CA GLU A 129 -0.44 17.50 10.42
C GLU A 129 0.21 17.96 9.09
N ASN A 130 1.54 18.04 9.05
CA ASN A 130 2.29 18.45 7.86
C ASN A 130 2.39 17.36 6.78
N VAL A 131 1.96 16.13 7.11
CA VAL A 131 1.94 14.99 6.20
C VAL A 131 0.50 14.53 6.01
N HIS A 132 0.05 14.46 4.77
CA HIS A 132 -1.27 13.93 4.46
C HIS A 132 -1.23 12.41 4.43
N VAL A 133 -1.84 11.76 5.42
CA VAL A 133 -1.96 10.30 5.46
C VAL A 133 -3.24 9.87 4.77
N ILE A 134 -3.10 8.95 3.82
CA ILE A 134 -4.20 8.38 3.04
C ILE A 134 -4.17 6.86 3.21
N GLY A 135 -5.23 6.32 3.79
CA GLY A 135 -5.44 4.87 3.86
C GLY A 135 -5.97 4.34 2.53
N ALA A 136 -5.32 3.32 1.97
CA ALA A 136 -5.73 2.69 0.72
C ALA A 136 -5.13 1.28 0.57
N LEU A 137 -5.59 0.49 -0.40
CA LEU A 137 -5.00 -0.80 -0.79
C LEU A 137 -5.01 -1.90 0.30
N HIS A 138 -5.72 -1.73 1.39
CA HIS A 138 -5.77 -2.69 2.49
C HIS A 138 -6.34 -4.06 2.08
N ASN A 139 -7.22 -4.08 1.09
CA ASN A 139 -7.97 -5.26 0.63
C ASN A 139 -7.37 -5.96 -0.59
N VAL A 140 -6.20 -5.53 -1.07
CA VAL A 140 -5.56 -6.14 -2.24
C VAL A 140 -4.67 -7.30 -1.82
N SER A 141 -4.88 -8.47 -2.42
CA SER A 141 -4.03 -9.64 -2.20
C SER A 141 -2.62 -9.43 -2.76
N ALA A 142 -1.59 -9.70 -1.95
CA ALA A 142 -0.20 -9.72 -2.41
C ALA A 142 0.02 -10.75 -3.54
N HIS A 143 -0.72 -11.86 -3.51
CA HIS A 143 -0.68 -12.87 -4.58
C HIS A 143 -1.17 -12.28 -5.92
N ILE A 144 -2.31 -11.60 -5.91
CA ILE A 144 -2.85 -10.91 -7.10
C ILE A 144 -1.92 -9.80 -7.58
N LEU A 145 -1.35 -8.99 -6.67
CA LEU A 145 -0.38 -7.96 -7.05
C LEU A 145 0.84 -8.54 -7.76
N ASN A 146 1.32 -9.70 -7.33
CA ASN A 146 2.51 -10.34 -7.92
C ASN A 146 2.23 -11.11 -9.20
N ASN A 147 1.01 -11.54 -9.45
CA ASN A 147 0.61 -12.18 -10.70
C ASN A 147 0.29 -11.11 -11.75
N LEU A 148 1.24 -10.81 -12.62
CA LEU A 148 1.10 -9.78 -13.66
C LEU A 148 0.21 -10.20 -14.84
N GLU A 149 -0.14 -11.48 -14.93
CA GLU A 149 -1.00 -12.02 -15.99
C GLU A 149 -2.50 -11.76 -15.72
N CYS A 150 -2.86 -11.35 -14.51
CA CYS A 150 -4.24 -11.04 -14.16
C CYS A 150 -4.40 -9.61 -13.66
N ASP A 151 -5.57 -9.04 -13.90
CA ASP A 151 -5.97 -7.75 -13.34
C ASP A 151 -6.21 -7.85 -11.83
N ILE A 152 -6.15 -6.70 -11.15
CA ILE A 152 -6.55 -6.60 -9.75
C ILE A 152 -8.05 -6.82 -9.67
N ASN A 153 -8.47 -7.80 -8.89
CA ASN A 153 -9.84 -8.31 -8.83
C ASN A 153 -10.73 -7.60 -7.80
N CYS A 154 -10.32 -6.45 -7.30
CA CYS A 154 -11.06 -5.69 -6.29
C CYS A 154 -11.04 -4.18 -6.58
N ASP A 155 -12.01 -3.47 -6.04
CA ASP A 155 -12.03 -2.02 -6.01
C ASP A 155 -11.33 -1.54 -4.73
N ILE A 156 -10.73 -0.34 -4.79
CA ILE A 156 -9.96 0.22 -3.70
C ILE A 156 -10.74 1.34 -3.03
N LEU A 157 -10.88 1.25 -1.72
CA LEU A 157 -11.45 2.31 -0.89
C LEU A 157 -10.32 3.21 -0.39
N VAL A 158 -10.46 4.52 -0.61
CA VAL A 158 -9.45 5.53 -0.29
C VAL A 158 -10.02 6.49 0.74
N CYS A 159 -9.37 6.61 1.89
CA CYS A 159 -9.79 7.48 2.98
C CYS A 159 -8.64 8.33 3.52
N GLY A 160 -8.96 9.43 4.22
CA GLY A 160 -7.98 10.35 4.82
C GLY A 160 -8.55 11.75 4.93
N ASN A 161 -7.96 12.62 5.75
CA ASN A 161 -8.55 13.93 6.06
C ASN A 161 -8.45 14.96 4.93
N ASN A 162 -7.45 14.86 4.07
CA ASN A 162 -7.24 15.81 2.97
C ASN A 162 -7.90 15.30 1.68
N LEU A 163 -8.89 16.03 1.16
CA LEU A 163 -9.63 15.64 -0.04
C LEU A 163 -8.75 15.62 -1.30
N ASP A 164 -7.89 16.63 -1.48
CA ASP A 164 -7.03 16.72 -2.66
C ASP A 164 -6.02 15.57 -2.70
N ALA A 165 -5.45 15.21 -1.53
CA ALA A 165 -4.58 14.06 -1.43
C ALA A 165 -5.31 12.74 -1.74
N ARG A 166 -6.58 12.57 -1.28
CA ARG A 166 -7.39 11.40 -1.66
C ARG A 166 -7.60 11.32 -3.16
N ILE A 167 -7.95 12.44 -3.81
CA ILE A 167 -8.16 12.48 -5.27
C ILE A 167 -6.88 12.10 -6.01
N LYS A 168 -5.73 12.63 -5.60
CA LYS A 168 -4.43 12.29 -6.19
C LYS A 168 -4.10 10.80 -6.02
N VAL A 169 -4.39 10.20 -4.86
CA VAL A 169 -4.17 8.77 -4.61
C VAL A 169 -5.14 7.91 -5.44
N ILE A 170 -6.40 8.31 -5.58
CA ILE A 170 -7.36 7.64 -6.46
C ILE A 170 -6.86 7.64 -7.91
N ASP A 171 -6.37 8.76 -8.40
CA ASP A 171 -5.81 8.90 -9.75
C ASP A 171 -4.56 8.05 -9.93
N LEU A 172 -3.67 8.01 -8.93
CA LEU A 172 -2.50 7.15 -8.94
C LEU A 172 -2.90 5.66 -9.05
N ILE A 173 -3.87 5.22 -8.26
CA ILE A 173 -4.35 3.84 -8.26
C ILE A 173 -4.97 3.48 -9.61
N LYS A 174 -5.88 4.31 -10.11
CA LYS A 174 -6.55 4.07 -11.40
C LYS A 174 -5.56 3.97 -12.56
N LYS A 175 -4.59 4.89 -12.63
CA LYS A 175 -3.59 4.94 -13.71
C LYS A 175 -2.48 3.91 -13.51
N GLY A 176 -2.00 3.75 -12.28
CA GLY A 176 -0.82 2.93 -11.95
C GLY A 176 -1.14 1.45 -11.76
N LEU A 177 -2.31 1.13 -11.21
CA LEU A 177 -2.70 -0.24 -10.90
C LEU A 177 -3.84 -0.76 -11.79
N LYS A 178 -4.42 0.10 -12.62
CA LYS A 178 -5.52 -0.23 -13.56
C LYS A 178 -6.71 -0.89 -12.87
N THR A 179 -7.08 -0.39 -11.69
CA THR A 179 -8.26 -0.84 -10.95
C THR A 179 -9.07 0.35 -10.47
N ASN A 180 -10.34 0.14 -10.16
CA ASN A 180 -11.19 1.21 -9.63
C ASN A 180 -10.76 1.61 -8.24
N ALA A 181 -10.88 2.90 -7.94
CA ALA A 181 -10.66 3.46 -6.63
C ALA A 181 -11.74 4.51 -6.32
N TYR A 182 -12.27 4.48 -5.12
CA TYR A 182 -13.38 5.32 -4.69
C TYR A 182 -13.01 6.08 -3.41
N ASN A 183 -13.48 7.33 -3.33
CA ASN A 183 -13.36 8.15 -2.14
C ASN A 183 -14.30 7.62 -1.04
N ALA A 184 -13.74 7.06 0.02
CA ALA A 184 -14.46 6.51 1.15
C ALA A 184 -14.57 7.48 2.35
N GLY A 185 -14.24 8.77 2.15
CA GLY A 185 -14.39 9.80 3.17
C GLY A 185 -13.12 10.09 3.96
N ASP A 186 -13.31 10.57 5.19
CA ASP A 186 -12.22 10.94 6.10
C ASP A 186 -11.46 9.74 6.67
N ILE A 187 -10.49 10.03 7.53
CA ILE A 187 -9.60 9.00 8.11
C ILE A 187 -10.35 8.00 8.99
N LEU A 188 -11.49 8.37 9.58
CA LEU A 188 -12.28 7.47 10.43
C LEU A 188 -12.81 6.25 9.66
N SER A 189 -12.98 6.38 8.35
CA SER A 189 -13.37 5.27 7.48
C SER A 189 -12.33 4.14 7.46
N ALA A 190 -11.07 4.42 7.78
CA ALA A 190 -10.01 3.41 7.85
C ALA A 190 -10.35 2.28 8.81
N ARG A 191 -11.04 2.56 9.92
CA ARG A 191 -11.48 1.56 10.92
C ARG A 191 -12.28 0.43 10.30
N CYS A 192 -13.19 0.77 9.40
CA CYS A 192 -14.02 -0.21 8.69
C CYS A 192 -13.27 -0.84 7.52
N ILE A 193 -12.48 -0.06 6.79
CA ILE A 193 -11.75 -0.52 5.60
C ILE A 193 -10.68 -1.54 5.98
N GLU A 194 -9.88 -1.28 6.99
CA GLU A 194 -8.87 -2.21 7.48
C GLU A 194 -9.50 -3.53 7.99
N ALA A 195 -10.66 -3.45 8.63
CA ALA A 195 -11.40 -4.61 9.13
C ALA A 195 -11.98 -5.53 8.02
N ILE A 196 -12.01 -5.09 6.77
CA ILE A 196 -12.41 -5.93 5.63
C ILE A 196 -11.39 -7.04 5.37
N THR A 197 -10.11 -6.77 5.54
CA THR A 197 -9.03 -7.69 5.21
C THR A 197 -9.12 -9.04 5.92
N PRO A 198 -9.30 -9.14 7.24
CA PRO A 198 -9.47 -10.41 7.91
C PRO A 198 -10.72 -11.17 7.47
N ILE A 199 -11.77 -10.49 7.00
CA ILE A 199 -12.96 -11.13 6.42
C ILE A 199 -12.56 -11.84 5.10
N LEU A 200 -11.80 -11.16 4.24
CA LEU A 200 -11.32 -11.74 2.98
C LEU A 200 -10.38 -12.92 3.25
N ILE A 201 -9.51 -12.83 4.26
CA ILE A 201 -8.65 -13.93 4.68
C ILE A 201 -9.50 -15.14 5.12
N ARG A 202 -10.55 -14.91 5.93
CA ARG A 202 -11.48 -15.99 6.35
C ARG A 202 -12.15 -16.68 5.18
N ILE A 203 -12.62 -15.90 4.20
CA ILE A 203 -13.22 -16.44 2.98
C ILE A 203 -12.19 -17.30 2.22
N ASN A 204 -10.97 -16.78 2.03
CA ASN A 204 -9.93 -17.45 1.25
C ASN A 204 -9.43 -18.77 1.86
N VAL A 205 -9.49 -18.93 3.18
CA VAL A 205 -9.10 -20.18 3.86
C VAL A 205 -10.28 -21.12 4.13
N SER A 206 -11.50 -20.69 3.81
CA SER A 206 -12.71 -21.50 4.03
C SER A 206 -12.83 -22.64 3.04
N LYS A 207 -13.01 -23.86 3.55
CA LYS A 207 -13.30 -25.03 2.71
C LYS A 207 -14.72 -25.01 2.10
N ALA A 208 -15.58 -24.08 2.56
CA ALA A 208 -16.96 -23.97 2.10
C ALA A 208 -17.10 -23.14 0.82
N VAL A 209 -16.03 -22.44 0.38
CA VAL A 209 -16.03 -21.68 -0.87
C VAL A 209 -15.10 -22.33 -1.90
N PRO A 210 -15.49 -22.35 -3.20
CA PRO A 210 -14.72 -23.03 -4.25
C PRO A 210 -13.64 -22.15 -4.92
N PHE A 211 -13.28 -21.01 -4.32
CA PHE A 211 -12.31 -20.06 -4.87
C PHE A 211 -11.36 -19.54 -3.79
N THR A 212 -10.29 -18.89 -4.24
CA THR A 212 -9.32 -18.15 -3.42
C THR A 212 -9.14 -16.73 -3.97
N ASN A 213 -8.40 -15.88 -3.24
CA ASN A 213 -8.16 -14.49 -3.61
C ASN A 213 -9.46 -13.68 -3.75
N ALA A 214 -10.37 -13.80 -2.77
CA ALA A 214 -11.57 -13.00 -2.71
C ALA A 214 -11.23 -11.50 -2.76
N GLY A 215 -11.98 -10.74 -3.55
CA GLY A 215 -11.90 -9.28 -3.65
C GLY A 215 -13.27 -8.66 -3.41
N ILE A 216 -13.31 -7.37 -3.12
CA ILE A 216 -14.54 -6.59 -2.98
C ILE A 216 -14.69 -5.68 -4.19
N LYS A 217 -15.89 -5.62 -4.74
CA LYS A 217 -16.27 -4.66 -5.77
C LYS A 217 -17.44 -3.82 -5.32
N ILE A 218 -17.38 -2.54 -5.62
CA ILE A 218 -18.50 -1.61 -5.43
C ILE A 218 -19.39 -1.73 -6.66
N TRP A 219 -20.60 -2.18 -6.46
CA TRP A 219 -21.57 -2.33 -7.53
C TRP A 219 -22.62 -1.24 -7.45
N SER A 220 -22.95 -0.62 -8.61
CA SER A 220 -24.04 0.35 -8.74
C SER A 220 -24.93 -0.08 -9.92
N PRO A 221 -26.27 -0.04 -9.76
CA PRO A 221 -27.19 -0.35 -10.86
C PRO A 221 -27.33 0.80 -11.89
N SER A 222 -26.63 1.91 -11.70
CA SER A 222 -26.81 3.16 -12.47
C SER A 222 -25.73 3.39 -13.51
N GLU A 223 -25.16 2.35 -14.11
CA GLU A 223 -24.32 2.45 -15.30
C GLU A 223 -24.95 1.73 -16.47
#